data_8eb0125a1621e5e405b398321f81845a
#
_entry.id   8eb0125a1621e5e405b398321f81845a
#
_cell.length_a   1.000
_cell.length_b   1.000
_cell.length_c   1.000
_cell.angle_alpha   90.00
_cell.angle_beta   90.00
_cell.angle_gamma   90.00
#
_symmetry.space_group_name_H-M   'P 1'
#
loop_
_entity.id
_entity.type
_entity.pdbx_description
1 polymer ?
#
loop_
_entity_poly.entity_id
_entity_poly.type
_entity_poly.pdbx_seq_one_letter_code
_entity_poly.pdbx_strand_id
1 'polypeptide(L)'
;MSNEGQEHPRYHQNRRLQQAKMQRQVRKSQRRLNQLRALWKLFITIGLICVGIFILKMPQWRLHSNAFDSLNSPALEIVNNRIVPSQKILSALRRNQVPLKPIFMVKTDNLKKSIMQLDPIQDVYIRRFWFPARMQIIIIERTPV
;
A
#
# COMPACT_ATOMS: atom_id res chain seq x y z
N MET A 1 16.08 -76.08 38.91
CA MET A 1 16.91 -74.97 39.42
C MET A 1 17.16 -74.03 38.25
N SER A 2 16.57 -72.89 38.42
CA SER A 2 16.33 -71.87 37.42
C SER A 2 17.62 -71.14 37.02
N ASN A 3 17.87 -71.12 35.72
CA ASN A 3 18.97 -70.33 35.16
C ASN A 3 18.35 -69.07 34.57
N GLU A 4 17.83 -68.22 35.48
CA GLU A 4 17.29 -66.89 35.15
C GLU A 4 18.39 -65.86 35.43
N GLY A 5 18.66 -65.04 34.39
CA GLY A 5 19.13 -63.69 34.64
C GLY A 5 20.59 -63.37 34.46
N GLN A 6 21.23 -63.77 33.38
CA GLN A 6 22.35 -62.95 32.88
C GLN A 6 21.98 -62.32 31.54
N GLU A 7 21.03 -61.34 31.60
CA GLU A 7 20.88 -60.42 30.50
C GLU A 7 22.19 -59.62 30.39
N HIS A 8 22.91 -59.88 29.32
CA HIS A 8 24.24 -59.33 29.08
C HIS A 8 24.21 -57.79 29.13
N PRO A 9 25.02 -57.14 29.96
CA PRO A 9 25.03 -55.66 30.05
C PRO A 9 25.29 -54.97 28.71
N ARG A 10 25.88 -55.69 27.76
CA ARG A 10 26.07 -55.22 26.37
C ARG A 10 24.76 -54.97 25.60
N TYR A 11 23.67 -55.67 25.93
CA TYR A 11 22.38 -55.50 25.26
C TYR A 11 21.70 -54.18 25.62
N HIS A 12 21.74 -53.80 26.86
CA HIS A 12 21.20 -52.52 27.36
C HIS A 12 22.03 -51.33 26.86
N GLN A 13 23.35 -51.50 26.74
CA GLN A 13 24.25 -50.49 26.24
C GLN A 13 23.99 -50.21 24.75
N ASN A 14 23.79 -51.23 23.95
CA ASN A 14 23.48 -51.10 22.53
C ASN A 14 22.11 -50.43 22.28
N ARG A 15 21.10 -50.75 23.06
CA ARG A 15 19.78 -50.07 23.02
C ARG A 15 19.92 -48.57 23.33
N ARG A 16 20.68 -48.19 24.36
CA ARG A 16 20.91 -46.78 24.71
C ARG A 16 21.61 -46.02 23.58
N LEU A 17 22.59 -46.65 22.95
CA LEU A 17 23.32 -46.06 21.81
C LEU A 17 22.43 -45.89 20.58
N GLN A 18 21.58 -46.87 20.29
CA GLN A 18 20.62 -46.76 19.20
C GLN A 18 19.58 -45.66 19.46
N GLN A 19 19.05 -45.58 20.66
CA GLN A 19 18.13 -44.50 21.05
C GLN A 19 18.77 -43.11 20.94
N ALA A 20 20.03 -42.97 21.41
CA ALA A 20 20.76 -41.72 21.29
C ALA A 20 21.05 -41.32 19.84
N LYS A 21 21.32 -42.28 18.95
CA LYS A 21 21.50 -42.03 17.52
C LYS A 21 20.19 -41.60 16.87
N MET A 22 19.08 -42.26 17.17
CA MET A 22 17.72 -41.85 16.68
C MET A 22 17.33 -40.44 17.16
N GLN A 23 17.52 -40.16 18.43
CA GLN A 23 17.23 -38.80 18.95
C GLN A 23 18.08 -37.72 18.28
N ARG A 24 19.36 -38.00 18.00
CA ARG A 24 20.21 -37.05 17.25
C ARG A 24 19.72 -36.83 15.81
N GLN A 25 19.25 -37.87 15.14
CA GLN A 25 18.69 -37.77 13.79
C GLN A 25 17.39 -36.95 13.78
N VAL A 26 16.51 -37.21 14.74
CA VAL A 26 15.23 -36.46 14.87
C VAL A 26 15.49 -34.99 15.16
N ARG A 27 16.43 -34.67 16.06
CA ARG A 27 16.82 -33.29 16.35
C ARG A 27 17.42 -32.58 15.14
N LYS A 28 18.22 -33.27 14.33
CA LYS A 28 18.79 -32.71 13.08
C LYS A 28 17.72 -32.44 12.04
N SER A 29 16.78 -33.36 11.87
CA SER A 29 15.67 -33.16 10.93
C SER A 29 14.72 -32.05 11.35
N GLN A 30 14.41 -31.93 12.64
CA GLN A 30 13.62 -30.82 13.20
C GLN A 30 14.30 -29.47 13.01
N ARG A 31 15.62 -29.39 13.21
CA ARG A 31 16.36 -28.14 12.96
C ARG A 31 16.30 -27.73 11.49
N ARG A 32 16.45 -28.67 10.56
CA ARG A 32 16.32 -28.40 9.12
C ARG A 32 14.92 -27.93 8.75
N LEU A 33 13.88 -28.57 9.28
CA LEU A 33 12.49 -28.17 9.06
C LEU A 33 12.22 -26.75 9.61
N ASN A 34 12.73 -26.44 10.79
CA ASN A 34 12.59 -25.11 11.37
C ASN A 34 13.35 -24.03 10.57
N GLN A 35 14.52 -24.36 10.06
CA GLN A 35 15.28 -23.47 9.16
C GLN A 35 14.54 -23.23 7.85
N LEU A 36 13.99 -24.29 7.25
CA LEU A 36 13.17 -24.16 6.04
C LEU A 36 11.92 -23.31 6.27
N ARG A 37 11.24 -23.51 7.40
CA ARG A 37 10.08 -22.69 7.78
C ARG A 37 10.48 -21.22 8.00
N ALA A 38 11.63 -20.97 8.60
CA ALA A 38 12.14 -19.62 8.81
C ALA A 38 12.47 -18.94 7.46
N LEU A 39 13.16 -19.65 6.56
CA LEU A 39 13.45 -19.18 5.22
C LEU A 39 12.16 -18.90 4.41
N TRP A 40 11.18 -19.78 4.51
CA TRP A 40 9.89 -19.60 3.86
C TRP A 40 9.15 -18.36 4.35
N LYS A 41 9.12 -18.15 5.69
CA LYS A 41 8.55 -16.92 6.26
C LYS A 41 9.26 -15.67 5.77
N LEU A 42 10.59 -15.69 5.76
CA LEU A 42 11.40 -14.58 5.27
C LEU A 42 11.11 -14.28 3.80
N PHE A 43 10.98 -15.31 2.96
CA PHE A 43 10.65 -15.16 1.55
C PHE A 43 9.25 -14.53 1.33
N ILE A 44 8.26 -14.99 2.09
CA ILE A 44 6.91 -14.41 2.07
C ILE A 44 6.94 -12.93 2.49
N THR A 45 7.68 -12.61 3.55
CA THR A 45 7.80 -11.23 4.04
C THR A 45 8.42 -10.32 2.99
N ILE A 46 9.52 -10.75 2.36
CA ILE A 46 10.17 -9.99 1.28
C ILE A 46 9.19 -9.84 0.10
N GLY A 47 8.49 -10.90 -0.29
CA GLY A 47 7.49 -10.86 -1.35
C GLY A 47 6.39 -9.83 -1.08
N LEU A 48 5.85 -9.79 0.14
CA LEU A 48 4.85 -8.81 0.55
C LEU A 48 5.38 -7.37 0.47
N ILE A 49 6.62 -7.15 0.91
CA ILE A 49 7.27 -5.83 0.83
C ILE A 49 7.42 -5.41 -0.64
N CYS A 50 7.90 -6.31 -1.50
CA CYS A 50 8.06 -6.03 -2.93
C CYS A 50 6.72 -5.69 -3.60
N VAL A 51 5.66 -6.45 -3.29
CA VAL A 51 4.30 -6.18 -3.78
C VAL A 51 3.80 -4.83 -3.27
N GLY A 52 4.02 -4.50 -1.99
CA GLY A 52 3.67 -3.21 -1.42
C GLY A 52 4.36 -2.04 -2.14
N ILE A 53 5.67 -2.14 -2.37
CA ILE A 53 6.44 -1.13 -3.12
C ILE A 53 5.93 -1.02 -4.57
N PHE A 54 5.64 -2.14 -5.21
CA PHE A 54 5.11 -2.16 -6.57
C PHE A 54 3.77 -1.45 -6.68
N ILE A 55 2.84 -1.72 -5.75
CA ILE A 55 1.53 -1.05 -5.68
C ILE A 55 1.72 0.47 -5.50
N LEU A 56 2.57 0.89 -4.56
CA LEU A 56 2.81 2.32 -4.29
C LEU A 56 3.47 3.05 -5.47
N LYS A 57 4.23 2.36 -6.29
CA LYS A 57 4.88 2.93 -7.49
C LYS A 57 3.98 2.95 -8.72
N MET A 58 2.81 2.32 -8.70
CA MET A 58 1.90 2.32 -9.83
C MET A 58 1.51 3.76 -10.24
N PRO A 59 1.58 4.10 -11.54
CA PRO A 59 1.23 5.44 -12.02
C PRO A 59 -0.24 5.79 -11.78
N GLN A 60 -1.10 4.79 -11.60
CA GLN A 60 -2.53 4.95 -11.38
C GLN A 60 -2.89 5.63 -10.05
N TRP A 61 -1.96 5.69 -9.09
CA TRP A 61 -2.12 6.42 -7.83
C TRP A 61 -1.79 7.91 -7.93
N ARG A 62 -1.19 8.31 -9.05
CA ARG A 62 -0.79 9.70 -9.30
C ARG A 62 -1.76 10.35 -10.25
N LEU A 63 -2.02 11.62 -10.02
CA LEU A 63 -2.77 12.41 -10.95
C LEU A 63 -1.98 12.52 -12.26
N HIS A 64 -2.65 12.44 -13.40
CA HIS A 64 -2.00 12.57 -14.69
C HIS A 64 -1.34 13.94 -14.80
N SER A 65 -0.13 14.03 -15.38
CA SER A 65 0.61 15.31 -15.53
C SER A 65 -0.21 16.40 -16.21
N ASN A 66 -1.08 15.99 -17.13
CA ASN A 66 -1.95 16.88 -17.92
C ASN A 66 -3.33 17.08 -17.27
N ALA A 67 -3.52 16.74 -15.99
CA ALA A 67 -4.83 16.82 -15.34
C ALA A 67 -5.42 18.22 -15.34
N PHE A 68 -4.56 19.25 -15.27
CA PHE A 68 -4.97 20.67 -15.25
C PHE A 68 -4.85 21.35 -16.63
N ASP A 69 -4.54 20.61 -17.70
CA ASP A 69 -4.35 21.20 -19.03
C ASP A 69 -5.64 21.30 -19.85
N SER A 70 -6.60 20.41 -19.59
CA SER A 70 -7.85 20.39 -20.32
C SER A 70 -9.06 20.13 -19.42
N LEU A 71 -10.20 20.70 -19.78
CA LEU A 71 -11.47 20.44 -19.10
C LEU A 71 -11.99 19.01 -19.31
N ASN A 72 -11.58 18.38 -20.42
CA ASN A 72 -11.97 17.01 -20.75
C ASN A 72 -11.02 15.96 -20.15
N SER A 73 -10.15 16.37 -19.24
CA SER A 73 -9.27 15.41 -18.57
C SER A 73 -10.09 14.45 -17.70
N PRO A 74 -9.95 13.12 -17.89
CA PRO A 74 -10.66 12.15 -17.05
C PRO A 74 -10.19 12.18 -15.58
N ALA A 75 -9.09 12.88 -15.31
CA ALA A 75 -8.49 13.01 -13.99
C ALA A 75 -9.02 14.22 -13.20
N LEU A 76 -9.75 15.14 -13.84
CA LEU A 76 -10.29 16.33 -13.22
C LEU A 76 -11.74 16.53 -13.60
N GLU A 77 -12.60 16.64 -12.61
CA GLU A 77 -14.03 16.93 -12.77
C GLU A 77 -14.38 18.20 -11.99
N ILE A 78 -15.01 19.18 -12.65
CA ILE A 78 -15.47 20.41 -12.01
C ILE A 78 -17.00 20.38 -12.02
N VAL A 79 -17.59 20.53 -10.85
CA VAL A 79 -19.02 20.39 -10.64
C VAL A 79 -19.57 21.62 -9.94
N ASN A 80 -20.84 21.97 -10.30
CA ASN A 80 -21.62 23.03 -9.67
C ASN A 80 -21.07 24.44 -9.91
N ASN A 81 -20.35 24.65 -11.00
CA ASN A 81 -19.93 25.96 -11.46
C ASN A 81 -21.00 26.53 -12.43
N ARG A 82 -21.83 27.47 -11.97
CA ARG A 82 -22.89 28.11 -12.76
C ARG A 82 -22.47 29.47 -13.29
N ILE A 83 -21.84 30.27 -12.46
CA ILE A 83 -21.45 31.67 -12.73
C ILE A 83 -20.00 31.73 -13.21
N VAL A 84 -19.11 31.00 -12.55
CA VAL A 84 -17.69 30.98 -12.89
C VAL A 84 -17.40 29.99 -14.01
N PRO A 85 -16.87 30.44 -15.17
CA PRO A 85 -16.52 29.53 -16.24
C PRO A 85 -15.44 28.52 -15.80
N SER A 86 -15.63 27.27 -16.16
CA SER A 86 -14.66 26.19 -15.81
C SER A 86 -13.22 26.50 -16.27
N GLN A 87 -13.05 27.28 -17.34
CA GLN A 87 -11.73 27.72 -17.82
C GLN A 87 -11.01 28.64 -16.83
N LYS A 88 -11.73 29.54 -16.13
CA LYS A 88 -11.12 30.37 -15.10
C LYS A 88 -10.63 29.55 -13.92
N ILE A 89 -11.41 28.55 -13.52
CA ILE A 89 -11.04 27.62 -12.46
C ILE A 89 -9.80 26.81 -12.87
N LEU A 90 -9.80 26.31 -14.10
CA LEU A 90 -8.67 25.58 -14.66
C LEU A 90 -7.39 26.45 -14.71
N SER A 91 -7.52 27.72 -15.11
CA SER A 91 -6.37 28.64 -15.12
C SER A 91 -5.81 28.92 -13.71
N ALA A 92 -6.68 28.97 -12.69
CA ALA A 92 -6.25 29.09 -11.31
C ALA A 92 -5.54 27.81 -10.82
N LEU A 93 -5.99 26.63 -11.26
CA LEU A 93 -5.34 25.36 -10.95
C LEU A 93 -4.00 25.21 -11.65
N ARG A 94 -3.85 25.67 -12.89
CA ARG A 94 -2.58 25.64 -13.65
C ARG A 94 -1.47 26.42 -12.99
N ARG A 95 -1.78 27.44 -12.20
CA ARG A 95 -0.76 28.17 -11.38
C ARG A 95 -0.12 27.28 -10.34
N ASN A 96 -0.83 26.23 -9.93
CA ASN A 96 -0.29 25.20 -9.04
C ASN A 96 0.22 24.04 -9.88
N GLN A 97 1.44 23.58 -9.61
CA GLN A 97 1.97 22.41 -10.27
C GLN A 97 1.13 21.17 -9.95
N VAL A 98 0.93 20.31 -10.93
CA VAL A 98 0.26 19.01 -10.70
C VAL A 98 1.09 18.22 -9.69
N PRO A 99 0.48 17.76 -8.59
CA PRO A 99 1.21 17.04 -7.55
C PRO A 99 1.74 15.70 -8.10
N LEU A 100 3.05 15.51 -8.09
CA LEU A 100 3.70 14.25 -8.46
C LEU A 100 3.54 13.14 -7.41
N LYS A 101 3.01 13.49 -6.24
CA LYS A 101 2.77 12.57 -5.13
C LYS A 101 1.52 11.73 -5.39
N PRO A 102 1.40 10.53 -4.78
CA PRO A 102 0.15 9.77 -4.79
C PRO A 102 -1.02 10.63 -4.32
N ILE A 103 -2.20 10.47 -4.94
CA ILE A 103 -3.38 11.35 -4.74
C ILE A 103 -3.81 11.45 -3.26
N PHE A 104 -3.63 10.39 -2.48
CA PHE A 104 -3.96 10.38 -1.05
C PHE A 104 -3.01 11.23 -0.19
N MET A 105 -1.77 11.51 -0.68
CA MET A 105 -0.79 12.37 0.00
C MET A 105 -0.86 13.83 -0.47
N VAL A 106 -1.69 14.15 -1.46
CA VAL A 106 -1.81 15.50 -1.99
C VAL A 106 -2.56 16.37 -1.00
N LYS A 107 -1.93 17.47 -0.59
CA LYS A 107 -2.59 18.52 0.19
C LYS A 107 -3.42 19.39 -0.75
N THR A 108 -4.72 19.44 -0.51
CA THR A 108 -5.67 20.20 -1.35
C THR A 108 -5.79 21.67 -0.95
N ASP A 109 -5.20 22.06 0.18
CA ASP A 109 -5.35 23.42 0.75
C ASP A 109 -4.88 24.51 -0.19
N ASN A 110 -3.75 24.30 -0.87
CA ASN A 110 -3.21 25.28 -1.82
C ASN A 110 -4.12 25.42 -3.05
N LEU A 111 -4.64 24.30 -3.55
CA LEU A 111 -5.58 24.30 -4.66
C LEU A 111 -6.88 24.99 -4.26
N LYS A 112 -7.41 24.70 -3.08
CA LYS A 112 -8.59 25.35 -2.52
C LYS A 112 -8.38 26.86 -2.42
N LYS A 113 -7.27 27.33 -1.83
CA LYS A 113 -6.95 28.74 -1.71
C LYS A 113 -6.88 29.46 -3.07
N SER A 114 -6.26 28.83 -4.07
CA SER A 114 -6.15 29.43 -5.41
C SER A 114 -7.50 29.58 -6.11
N ILE A 115 -8.41 28.65 -5.89
CA ILE A 115 -9.76 28.73 -6.46
C ILE A 115 -10.63 29.73 -5.69
N MET A 116 -10.51 29.79 -4.37
CA MET A 116 -11.25 30.75 -3.52
C MET A 116 -10.88 32.21 -3.78
N GLN A 117 -9.76 32.49 -4.46
CA GLN A 117 -9.40 33.85 -4.90
C GLN A 117 -10.25 34.35 -6.07
N LEU A 118 -11.05 33.47 -6.67
CA LEU A 118 -11.92 33.84 -7.78
C LEU A 118 -13.28 34.30 -7.26
N ASP A 119 -13.64 35.54 -7.53
CA ASP A 119 -15.00 36.02 -7.30
C ASP A 119 -15.94 35.43 -8.37
N PRO A 120 -17.15 34.99 -8.03
CA PRO A 120 -17.86 35.00 -6.75
C PRO A 120 -17.90 33.67 -6.01
N ILE A 121 -16.76 32.99 -5.83
CA ILE A 121 -16.69 31.70 -5.14
C ILE A 121 -16.79 31.90 -3.63
N GLN A 122 -17.71 31.19 -2.97
CA GLN A 122 -17.89 31.22 -1.52
C GLN A 122 -17.05 30.16 -0.84
N ASP A 123 -17.10 28.92 -1.33
CA ASP A 123 -16.33 27.80 -0.80
C ASP A 123 -16.04 26.76 -1.88
N VAL A 124 -15.06 25.90 -1.62
CA VAL A 124 -14.62 24.85 -2.54
C VAL A 124 -14.37 23.56 -1.78
N TYR A 125 -15.01 22.49 -2.23
CA TYR A 125 -14.75 21.16 -1.74
C TYR A 125 -13.98 20.35 -2.79
N ILE A 126 -12.84 19.75 -2.40
CA ILE A 126 -12.01 18.93 -3.27
C ILE A 126 -12.08 17.49 -2.79
N ARG A 127 -12.72 16.64 -3.58
CA ARG A 127 -12.78 15.19 -3.37
C ARG A 127 -11.68 14.50 -4.16
N ARG A 128 -11.04 13.51 -3.55
CA ARG A 128 -9.96 12.73 -4.14
C ARG A 128 -10.43 11.29 -4.27
N PHE A 129 -10.33 10.75 -5.47
CA PHE A 129 -10.59 9.34 -5.75
C PHE A 129 -9.27 8.62 -5.98
N TRP A 130 -9.10 7.46 -5.41
CA TRP A 130 -7.80 6.82 -5.34
C TRP A 130 -7.44 6.01 -6.57
N PHE A 131 -8.41 5.31 -7.14
CA PHE A 131 -8.14 4.38 -8.22
C PHE A 131 -9.25 4.36 -9.27
N PRO A 132 -8.98 4.80 -10.49
CA PRO A 132 -7.82 5.61 -10.91
C PRO A 132 -7.79 6.97 -10.20
N ALA A 133 -6.58 7.55 -10.06
CA ALA A 133 -6.44 8.84 -9.40
C ALA A 133 -7.22 9.93 -10.13
N ARG A 134 -8.25 10.46 -9.47
CA ARG A 134 -9.11 11.54 -9.98
C ARG A 134 -9.37 12.56 -8.89
N MET A 135 -9.61 13.78 -9.31
CA MET A 135 -9.95 14.88 -8.43
C MET A 135 -11.27 15.51 -8.87
N GLN A 136 -12.22 15.63 -7.97
CA GLN A 136 -13.49 16.32 -8.19
C GLN A 136 -13.49 17.60 -7.39
N ILE A 137 -13.76 18.70 -8.06
CA ILE A 137 -13.84 20.04 -7.47
C ILE A 137 -15.29 20.46 -7.48
N ILE A 138 -15.87 20.61 -6.31
CA ILE A 138 -17.24 21.06 -6.10
C ILE A 138 -17.19 22.51 -5.67
N ILE A 139 -17.81 23.40 -6.43
CA ILE A 139 -17.78 24.84 -6.19
C ILE A 139 -19.09 25.27 -5.57
N ILE A 140 -19.00 26.12 -4.56
CA ILE A 140 -20.13 26.82 -3.98
C ILE A 140 -19.96 28.31 -4.30
N GLU A 141 -20.84 28.79 -5.17
CA GLU A 141 -20.85 30.18 -5.59
C GLU A 141 -21.76 31.01 -4.70
N ARG A 142 -21.44 32.29 -4.53
CA ARG A 142 -22.30 33.23 -3.83
C ARG A 142 -23.50 33.52 -4.72
N THR A 143 -24.69 33.27 -4.24
CA THR A 143 -25.92 33.75 -4.91
C THR A 143 -26.00 35.25 -4.71
N PRO A 144 -26.10 36.04 -5.81
CA PRO A 144 -26.40 37.46 -5.66
C PRO A 144 -27.80 37.60 -5.06
N VAL A 145 -27.91 38.38 -4.02
CA VAL A 145 -29.17 38.79 -3.38
C VAL A 145 -29.71 39.96 -4.17
#